data_e858d817e44de2d5e382b509ed3332b2
#
_entry.id   e858d817e44de2d5e382b509ed3332b2
#
_cell.length_a   1.000
_cell.length_b   1.000
_cell.length_c   1.000
_cell.angle_alpha   90.00
_cell.angle_beta   90.00
_cell.angle_gamma   90.00
#
_symmetry.space_group_name_H-M   'P 1'
#
loop_
_entity.id
_entity.type
_entity.pdbx_description
1 polymer ?
#
loop_
_entity_poly.entity_id
_entity_poly.type
_entity_poly.pdbx_seq_one_letter_code
_entity_poly.pdbx_strand_id
1 'polypeptide(L)'
;MRTSTLFVSVIAVCAAFFHTPAVSAEDQAVAYPDGYRNWTFLHGSMVPASFGAFSKSPCVKPCTNGMFYFYANQLAMKGLRTGTYEDGSVIAEEMLAFQIGEKGIGGEGHRVLTAVMVMDHRRYASTGGWGFGNFDEGSKVNTLDAKAQQACFQCHLSKKDNGYVFTRYVER
;
A
#
# COMPACT_ATOMS: atom_id res chain seq x y z
N MET A 1 31.07 -66.33 33.94
CA MET A 1 29.88 -65.51 33.70
C MET A 1 30.37 -64.07 33.61
N ARG A 2 30.36 -63.46 32.39
CA ARG A 2 30.74 -62.04 32.16
C ARG A 2 29.45 -61.26 31.88
N THR A 3 29.10 -60.37 32.76
CA THR A 3 27.98 -59.44 32.60
C THR A 3 28.44 -58.21 31.83
N SER A 4 27.90 -58.06 30.60
CA SER A 4 28.12 -56.85 29.79
C SER A 4 27.03 -55.81 30.12
N THR A 5 27.48 -54.67 30.61
CA THR A 5 26.63 -53.52 30.91
C THR A 5 26.57 -52.65 29.65
N LEU A 6 25.39 -52.52 29.04
CA LEU A 6 25.10 -51.62 27.92
C LEU A 6 24.83 -50.21 28.46
N PHE A 7 25.67 -49.24 28.09
CA PHE A 7 25.41 -47.81 28.31
C PHE A 7 24.54 -47.28 27.16
N VAL A 8 23.33 -46.87 27.48
CA VAL A 8 22.46 -46.16 26.55
C VAL A 8 22.73 -44.66 26.70
N SER A 9 23.40 -44.08 25.72
CA SER A 9 23.59 -42.61 25.64
C SER A 9 22.33 -41.94 25.10
N VAL A 10 21.64 -41.19 25.93
CA VAL A 10 20.52 -40.35 25.54
C VAL A 10 21.09 -39.02 24.97
N ILE A 11 20.99 -38.84 23.65
CA ILE A 11 21.32 -37.55 22.98
C ILE A 11 20.11 -36.65 23.13
N ALA A 12 20.22 -35.61 23.98
CA ALA A 12 19.23 -34.55 24.08
C ALA A 12 19.39 -33.59 22.88
N VAL A 13 18.44 -33.64 21.94
CA VAL A 13 18.35 -32.70 20.85
C VAL A 13 17.68 -31.43 21.37
N CYS A 14 18.50 -30.40 21.63
CA CYS A 14 18.00 -29.03 21.90
C CYS A 14 17.46 -28.43 20.60
N ALA A 15 16.13 -28.43 20.41
CA ALA A 15 15.47 -27.68 19.36
C ALA A 15 15.53 -26.18 19.74
N ALA A 16 16.42 -25.43 19.10
CA ALA A 16 16.45 -23.98 19.20
C ALA A 16 15.25 -23.42 18.44
N PHE A 17 14.21 -22.98 19.16
CA PHE A 17 13.11 -22.22 18.60
C PHE A 17 13.62 -20.82 18.25
N PHE A 18 13.86 -20.57 16.97
CA PHE A 18 14.09 -19.22 16.47
C PHE A 18 12.78 -18.43 16.58
N HIS A 19 12.64 -17.67 17.64
CA HIS A 19 11.56 -16.67 17.75
C HIS A 19 11.93 -15.52 16.83
N THR A 20 11.27 -15.44 15.68
CA THR A 20 11.25 -14.18 14.89
C THR A 20 10.43 -13.17 15.69
N PRO A 21 10.99 -11.99 16.04
CA PRO A 21 10.20 -10.99 16.75
C PRO A 21 9.01 -10.60 15.90
N ALA A 22 7.81 -10.59 16.49
CA ALA A 22 6.62 -10.06 15.83
C ALA A 22 6.86 -8.56 15.59
N VAL A 23 6.75 -8.13 14.31
CA VAL A 23 6.81 -6.72 13.93
C VAL A 23 5.62 -6.01 14.60
N SER A 24 5.87 -4.95 15.35
CA SER A 24 4.80 -4.20 16.02
C SER A 24 3.91 -3.49 15.00
N ALA A 25 2.66 -3.19 15.38
CA ALA A 25 1.73 -2.46 14.50
C ALA A 25 2.28 -1.05 14.14
N GLU A 26 3.05 -0.45 15.03
CA GLU A 26 3.71 0.85 14.83
C GLU A 26 4.83 0.76 13.78
N ASP A 27 5.57 -0.36 13.75
CA ASP A 27 6.56 -0.63 12.73
C ASP A 27 5.96 -0.88 11.33
N GLN A 28 4.66 -1.13 11.22
CA GLN A 28 3.95 -1.34 9.96
C GLN A 28 3.24 -0.07 9.43
N ALA A 29 3.24 1.02 10.18
CA ALA A 29 2.57 2.25 9.76
C ALA A 29 3.30 2.91 8.58
N VAL A 30 2.59 3.09 7.46
CA VAL A 30 3.06 3.87 6.32
C VAL A 30 3.05 5.35 6.69
N ALA A 31 4.14 6.07 6.39
CA ALA A 31 4.25 7.50 6.63
C ALA A 31 3.55 8.31 5.52
N TYR A 32 3.10 9.53 5.87
CA TYR A 32 2.58 10.46 4.88
C TYR A 32 3.70 10.86 3.89
N PRO A 33 3.44 10.84 2.58
CA PRO A 33 4.45 11.09 1.55
C PRO A 33 4.65 12.60 1.33
N ASP A 34 5.29 13.29 2.26
CA ASP A 34 5.50 14.74 2.13
C ASP A 34 6.12 15.10 0.78
N GLY A 35 5.58 16.13 0.15
CA GLY A 35 6.08 16.63 -1.13
C GLY A 35 5.73 15.78 -2.36
N TYR A 36 4.84 14.80 -2.25
CA TYR A 36 4.48 13.90 -3.36
C TYR A 36 3.99 14.64 -4.62
N ARG A 37 3.41 15.81 -4.49
CA ARG A 37 2.99 16.63 -5.64
C ARG A 37 4.14 17.13 -6.51
N ASN A 38 5.38 17.07 -6.02
CA ASN A 38 6.60 17.35 -6.79
C ASN A 38 7.17 16.11 -7.50
N TRP A 39 6.55 14.93 -7.32
CA TRP A 39 6.95 13.71 -8.00
C TRP A 39 6.40 13.66 -9.43
N THR A 40 6.74 12.62 -10.16
CA THR A 40 6.20 12.43 -11.50
C THR A 40 4.69 12.22 -11.44
N PHE A 41 3.94 13.11 -12.08
CA PHE A 41 2.52 12.93 -12.30
C PHE A 41 2.29 11.82 -13.35
N LEU A 42 1.50 10.82 -13.00
CA LEU A 42 1.22 9.69 -13.88
C LEU A 42 -0.01 9.94 -14.75
N HIS A 43 -1.13 10.15 -14.12
CA HIS A 43 -2.41 10.46 -14.77
C HIS A 43 -3.43 10.97 -13.76
N GLY A 44 -4.52 11.56 -14.28
CA GLY A 44 -5.73 11.86 -13.53
C GLY A 44 -6.90 11.03 -14.03
N SER A 45 -7.85 10.74 -13.14
CA SER A 45 -9.10 10.06 -13.45
C SER A 45 -10.25 10.74 -12.73
N MET A 46 -11.42 10.77 -13.36
CA MET A 46 -12.65 11.19 -12.69
C MET A 46 -13.50 9.96 -12.39
N VAL A 47 -13.94 9.83 -11.15
CA VAL A 47 -14.82 8.73 -10.72
C VAL A 47 -16.16 9.30 -10.30
N PRO A 48 -17.25 8.99 -11.04
CA PRO A 48 -18.60 9.40 -10.67
C PRO A 48 -19.04 8.71 -9.37
N ALA A 49 -19.82 9.39 -8.53
CA ALA A 49 -20.40 8.84 -7.32
C ALA A 49 -21.25 7.57 -7.56
N SER A 50 -21.84 7.46 -8.76
CA SER A 50 -22.63 6.29 -9.16
C SER A 50 -21.79 5.03 -9.40
N PHE A 51 -20.45 5.14 -9.44
CA PHE A 51 -19.56 4.00 -9.65
C PHE A 51 -19.34 3.24 -8.34
N GLY A 52 -20.32 2.39 -7.98
CA GLY A 52 -20.41 1.71 -6.69
C GLY A 52 -19.25 0.75 -6.34
N ALA A 53 -18.29 0.53 -7.25
CA ALA A 53 -17.11 -0.29 -6.97
C ALA A 53 -16.20 0.33 -5.90
N PHE A 54 -16.13 1.67 -5.82
CA PHE A 54 -15.34 2.36 -4.81
C PHE A 54 -16.10 2.57 -3.49
N SER A 55 -17.45 2.60 -3.52
CA SER A 55 -18.26 2.77 -2.30
C SER A 55 -18.21 1.56 -1.35
N LYS A 56 -17.76 0.40 -1.83
CA LYS A 56 -17.63 -0.85 -1.06
C LYS A 56 -16.19 -1.18 -0.67
N SER A 57 -15.21 -0.41 -1.13
CA SER A 57 -13.82 -0.62 -0.75
C SER A 57 -13.61 -0.16 0.69
N PRO A 58 -13.08 -1.02 1.59
CA PRO A 58 -12.74 -0.60 2.96
C PRO A 58 -11.61 0.45 2.99
N CYS A 59 -10.91 0.63 1.86
CA CYS A 59 -9.79 1.56 1.72
C CYS A 59 -10.23 2.96 1.24
N VAL A 60 -11.47 3.13 0.83
CA VAL A 60 -11.96 4.40 0.28
C VAL A 60 -13.30 4.73 0.91
N LYS A 61 -13.42 5.89 1.54
CA LYS A 61 -14.71 6.40 2.05
C LYS A 61 -15.71 6.54 0.90
N PRO A 62 -17.03 6.39 1.14
CA PRO A 62 -18.02 6.54 0.08
C PRO A 62 -17.83 7.89 -0.61
N CYS A 63 -17.45 7.82 -1.87
CA CYS A 63 -17.06 8.98 -2.64
C CYS A 63 -18.30 9.66 -3.21
N THR A 64 -18.40 10.92 -2.99
CA THR A 64 -18.95 11.87 -3.94
C THR A 64 -18.13 11.80 -5.24
N ASN A 65 -18.61 12.40 -6.34
CA ASN A 65 -17.79 12.56 -7.53
C ASN A 65 -16.39 13.05 -7.12
N GLY A 66 -15.35 12.37 -7.57
CA GLY A 66 -13.97 12.66 -7.18
C GLY A 66 -13.03 12.72 -8.37
N MET A 67 -12.01 13.55 -8.24
CA MET A 67 -10.87 13.58 -9.14
C MET A 67 -9.71 12.88 -8.45
N PHE A 68 -9.11 11.92 -9.14
CA PHE A 68 -8.01 11.13 -8.64
C PHE A 68 -6.76 11.46 -9.42
N TYR A 69 -5.68 11.80 -8.72
CA TYR A 69 -4.37 12.11 -9.28
C TYR A 69 -3.33 11.15 -8.73
N PHE A 70 -2.52 10.61 -9.61
CA PHE A 70 -1.52 9.62 -9.27
C PHE A 70 -0.13 10.19 -9.49
N TYR A 71 0.74 10.00 -8.48
CA TYR A 71 2.12 10.46 -8.47
C TYR A 71 3.04 9.30 -8.10
N ALA A 72 4.23 9.26 -8.69
CA ALA A 72 5.24 8.26 -8.37
C ALA A 72 6.59 8.93 -8.12
N ASN A 73 7.30 8.46 -7.10
CA ASN A 73 8.69 8.86 -6.90
C ASN A 73 9.59 8.18 -7.95
N GLN A 74 10.88 8.56 -8.01
CA GLN A 74 11.80 8.05 -9.03
C GLN A 74 11.96 6.53 -9.01
N LEU A 75 11.99 5.90 -7.82
CA LEU A 75 12.07 4.45 -7.70
C LEU A 75 10.81 3.77 -8.22
N ALA A 76 9.63 4.28 -7.88
CA ALA A 76 8.38 3.76 -8.40
C ALA A 76 8.26 3.95 -9.92
N MET A 77 8.79 5.06 -10.48
CA MET A 77 8.85 5.27 -11.93
C MET A 77 9.68 4.20 -12.63
N LYS A 78 10.79 3.77 -12.03
CA LYS A 78 11.58 2.64 -12.53
C LYS A 78 10.75 1.36 -12.49
N GLY A 79 10.07 1.09 -11.37
CA GLY A 79 9.18 -0.06 -11.21
C GLY A 79 8.03 -0.11 -12.23
N LEU A 80 7.42 1.03 -12.53
CA LEU A 80 6.34 1.15 -13.54
C LEU A 80 6.80 0.78 -14.96
N ARG A 81 8.10 0.98 -15.27
CA ARG A 81 8.69 0.60 -16.57
C ARG A 81 9.13 -0.85 -16.63
N THR A 82 9.59 -1.41 -15.53
CA THR A 82 10.21 -2.75 -15.48
C THR A 82 9.31 -3.85 -14.95
N GLY A 83 8.21 -3.48 -14.26
CA GLY A 83 7.34 -4.41 -13.52
C GLY A 83 7.90 -4.85 -12.17
N THR A 84 9.08 -4.36 -11.76
CA THR A 84 9.74 -4.73 -10.50
C THR A 84 10.02 -3.48 -9.67
N TYR A 85 9.53 -3.47 -8.43
CA TYR A 85 9.65 -2.32 -7.54
C TYR A 85 10.70 -2.57 -6.46
N GLU A 86 11.63 -1.64 -6.31
CA GLU A 86 12.68 -1.64 -5.28
C GLU A 86 12.13 -1.04 -3.96
N ASP A 87 12.74 -1.41 -2.83
CA ASP A 87 12.41 -0.81 -1.53
C ASP A 87 12.57 0.71 -1.60
N GLY A 88 11.60 1.43 -1.03
CA GLY A 88 11.50 2.87 -1.14
C GLY A 88 10.72 3.38 -2.37
N SER A 89 10.22 2.49 -3.26
CA SER A 89 9.24 2.89 -4.28
C SER A 89 7.96 3.37 -3.60
N VAL A 90 7.46 4.55 -4.00
CA VAL A 90 6.23 5.12 -3.44
C VAL A 90 5.34 5.62 -4.57
N ILE A 91 4.07 5.21 -4.50
CA ILE A 91 2.99 5.71 -5.35
C ILE A 91 1.97 6.39 -4.43
N ALA A 92 1.63 7.64 -4.72
CA ALA A 92 0.61 8.39 -4.02
C ALA A 92 -0.58 8.63 -4.94
N GLU A 93 -1.77 8.38 -4.42
CA GLU A 93 -3.05 8.74 -5.02
C GLU A 93 -3.66 9.87 -4.21
N GLU A 94 -3.98 10.98 -4.85
CA GLU A 94 -4.69 12.08 -4.24
C GLU A 94 -6.11 12.11 -4.75
N MET A 95 -7.07 12.10 -3.83
CA MET A 95 -8.48 12.28 -4.15
C MET A 95 -8.93 13.68 -3.77
N LEU A 96 -9.42 14.42 -4.76
CA LEU A 96 -10.05 15.72 -4.60
C LEU A 96 -11.56 15.61 -4.84
N ALA A 97 -12.36 16.36 -4.10
CA ALA A 97 -13.76 16.53 -4.41
C ALA A 97 -13.91 17.22 -5.78
N PHE A 98 -14.89 16.80 -6.55
CA PHE A 98 -15.25 17.53 -7.78
C PHE A 98 -16.32 18.56 -7.45
N GLN A 99 -16.11 19.79 -7.87
CA GLN A 99 -17.04 20.90 -7.64
C GLN A 99 -17.46 21.51 -8.97
N ILE A 100 -18.72 21.94 -9.06
CA ILE A 100 -19.24 22.69 -10.19
C ILE A 100 -19.45 24.13 -9.71
N GLY A 101 -18.72 25.06 -10.31
CA GLY A 101 -18.84 26.48 -10.03
C GLY A 101 -20.10 27.12 -10.65
N GLU A 102 -20.37 28.38 -10.30
CA GLU A 102 -21.60 29.10 -10.66
C GLU A 102 -21.87 29.16 -12.16
N LYS A 103 -20.85 29.08 -13.01
CA LYS A 103 -20.99 29.08 -14.49
C LYS A 103 -21.03 27.69 -15.10
N GLY A 104 -21.25 26.65 -14.30
CA GLY A 104 -21.27 25.26 -14.75
C GLY A 104 -19.88 24.69 -15.11
N ILE A 105 -18.78 25.43 -14.80
CA ILE A 105 -17.43 24.93 -15.00
C ILE A 105 -17.08 24.04 -13.82
N GLY A 106 -16.83 22.76 -14.11
CA GLY A 106 -16.36 21.80 -13.09
C GLY A 106 -14.85 21.92 -12.84
N GLY A 107 -14.44 21.70 -11.61
CA GLY A 107 -13.04 21.75 -11.22
C GLY A 107 -12.75 21.04 -9.91
N GLU A 108 -11.50 21.15 -9.49
CA GLU A 108 -11.00 20.60 -8.25
C GLU A 108 -11.59 21.32 -7.04
N GLY A 109 -12.04 20.54 -6.06
CA GLY A 109 -12.40 21.01 -4.73
C GLY A 109 -11.30 20.71 -3.71
N HIS A 110 -11.70 20.58 -2.46
CA HIS A 110 -10.79 20.23 -1.38
C HIS A 110 -10.27 18.80 -1.51
N ARG A 111 -9.11 18.51 -0.91
CA ARG A 111 -8.57 17.16 -0.80
C ARG A 111 -9.42 16.34 0.16
N VAL A 112 -9.92 15.21 -0.29
CA VAL A 112 -10.70 14.27 0.52
C VAL A 112 -9.77 13.31 1.26
N LEU A 113 -8.80 12.73 0.55
CA LEU A 113 -7.81 11.82 1.11
C LEU A 113 -6.54 11.76 0.25
N THR A 114 -5.48 11.24 0.84
CA THR A 114 -4.31 10.75 0.12
C THR A 114 -4.14 9.27 0.45
N ALA A 115 -4.14 8.39 -0.56
CA ALA A 115 -3.79 6.99 -0.40
C ALA A 115 -2.35 6.77 -0.87
N VAL A 116 -1.65 5.84 -0.23
CA VAL A 116 -0.22 5.60 -0.49
C VAL A 116 0.07 4.12 -0.52
N MET A 117 0.89 3.72 -1.47
CA MET A 117 1.59 2.45 -1.48
C MET A 117 3.09 2.70 -1.34
N VAL A 118 3.75 2.00 -0.40
CA VAL A 118 5.20 2.05 -0.23
C VAL A 118 5.78 0.64 -0.27
N MET A 119 6.86 0.45 -1.03
CA MET A 119 7.56 -0.82 -1.12
C MET A 119 8.64 -0.92 -0.03
N ASP A 120 8.56 -1.98 0.76
CA ASP A 120 9.60 -2.48 1.66
C ASP A 120 9.37 -3.99 1.84
N HIS A 121 10.18 -4.79 1.16
CA HIS A 121 10.03 -6.23 1.10
C HIS A 121 10.13 -6.91 2.46
N ARG A 122 10.94 -6.35 3.36
CA ARG A 122 11.10 -6.89 4.72
C ARG A 122 9.94 -6.52 5.63
N ARG A 123 9.54 -5.26 5.60
CA ARG A 123 8.53 -4.68 6.48
C ARG A 123 7.12 -5.17 6.12
N TYR A 124 6.83 -5.29 4.84
CA TYR A 124 5.52 -5.65 4.31
C TYR A 124 5.51 -7.01 3.59
N ALA A 125 6.31 -7.97 4.06
CA ALA A 125 6.43 -9.29 3.44
C ALA A 125 5.08 -10.02 3.26
N SER A 126 4.14 -9.86 4.20
CA SER A 126 2.80 -10.48 4.16
C SER A 126 1.86 -9.88 3.10
N THR A 127 2.21 -8.74 2.53
CA THR A 127 1.45 -7.99 1.53
C THR A 127 2.22 -7.82 0.22
N GLY A 128 3.08 -8.79 -0.10
CA GLY A 128 3.88 -8.76 -1.33
C GLY A 128 4.92 -7.65 -1.38
N GLY A 129 5.34 -7.15 -0.22
CA GLY A 129 6.29 -6.04 -0.06
C GLY A 129 5.63 -4.66 -0.02
N TRP A 130 4.32 -4.54 -0.22
CA TRP A 130 3.63 -3.27 -0.24
C TRP A 130 2.95 -2.93 1.09
N GLY A 131 3.33 -1.79 1.70
CA GLY A 131 2.57 -1.14 2.75
C GLY A 131 1.52 -0.19 2.16
N PHE A 132 0.37 -0.08 2.83
CA PHE A 132 -0.74 0.77 2.42
C PHE A 132 -1.04 1.80 3.52
N GLY A 133 -1.29 3.04 3.10
CA GLY A 133 -1.66 4.13 3.99
C GLY A 133 -2.79 4.96 3.42
N ASN A 134 -3.66 5.46 4.31
CA ASN A 134 -4.71 6.43 4.01
C ASN A 134 -4.60 7.60 4.96
N PHE A 135 -4.71 8.79 4.42
CA PHE A 135 -4.59 10.06 5.16
C PHE A 135 -5.77 10.95 4.81
N ASP A 136 -6.64 11.16 5.76
CA ASP A 136 -7.82 12.02 5.61
C ASP A 136 -7.41 13.47 5.35
N GLU A 137 -8.37 14.28 4.93
CA GLU A 137 -8.20 15.72 4.71
C GLU A 137 -7.49 16.41 5.89
N GLY A 138 -6.46 17.18 5.58
CA GLY A 138 -5.70 17.93 6.59
C GLY A 138 -4.85 17.10 7.55
N SER A 139 -4.93 15.76 7.49
CA SER A 139 -4.20 14.84 8.38
C SER A 139 -2.98 14.24 7.71
N LYS A 140 -1.95 13.96 8.52
CA LYS A 140 -0.80 13.11 8.17
C LYS A 140 -0.77 11.82 9.00
N VAL A 141 -1.85 11.51 9.70
CA VAL A 141 -2.00 10.28 10.49
C VAL A 141 -2.60 9.21 9.59
N ASN A 142 -1.93 8.08 9.47
CA ASN A 142 -2.45 6.93 8.73
C ASN A 142 -3.67 6.36 9.45
N THR A 143 -4.79 6.24 8.74
CA THR A 143 -6.05 5.74 9.29
C THR A 143 -6.23 4.23 9.08
N LEU A 144 -5.32 3.55 8.36
CA LEU A 144 -5.41 2.10 8.12
C LEU A 144 -4.76 1.32 9.26
N ASP A 145 -5.53 0.48 9.92
CA ASP A 145 -5.03 -0.59 10.77
C ASP A 145 -4.52 -1.79 9.93
N ALA A 146 -3.95 -2.79 10.58
CA ALA A 146 -3.42 -3.98 9.92
C ALA A 146 -4.47 -4.74 9.10
N LYS A 147 -5.72 -4.80 9.57
CA LYS A 147 -6.83 -5.46 8.87
C LYS A 147 -7.21 -4.69 7.60
N ALA A 148 -7.28 -3.37 7.67
CA ALA A 148 -7.57 -2.52 6.52
C ALA A 148 -6.44 -2.58 5.48
N GLN A 149 -5.16 -2.58 5.90
CA GLN A 149 -4.03 -2.78 4.98
C GLN A 149 -4.11 -4.14 4.26
N GLN A 150 -4.48 -5.21 4.97
CA GLN A 150 -4.69 -6.52 4.36
C GLN A 150 -5.83 -6.50 3.34
N ALA A 151 -6.92 -5.76 3.61
CA ALA A 151 -8.03 -5.62 2.66
C ALA A 151 -7.61 -4.86 1.39
N CYS A 152 -6.76 -3.83 1.51
CA CYS A 152 -6.16 -3.15 0.35
C CYS A 152 -5.35 -4.14 -0.48
N PHE A 153 -4.49 -4.93 0.16
CA PHE A 153 -3.69 -5.93 -0.52
C PHE A 153 -4.53 -6.98 -1.25
N GLN A 154 -5.63 -7.46 -0.66
CA GLN A 154 -6.53 -8.42 -1.31
C GLN A 154 -7.06 -7.89 -2.66
N CYS A 155 -7.40 -6.61 -2.74
CA CYS A 155 -7.79 -5.99 -4.02
C CYS A 155 -6.61 -5.95 -5.00
N HIS A 156 -5.42 -5.59 -4.52
CA HIS A 156 -4.20 -5.48 -5.33
C HIS A 156 -3.65 -6.83 -5.81
N LEU A 157 -4.04 -7.97 -5.20
CA LEU A 157 -3.69 -9.31 -5.67
C LEU A 157 -4.07 -9.55 -7.13
N SER A 158 -5.13 -8.93 -7.63
CA SER A 158 -5.55 -9.01 -9.04
C SER A 158 -4.52 -8.43 -10.01
N LYS A 159 -3.51 -7.71 -9.51
CA LYS A 159 -2.43 -7.06 -10.26
C LYS A 159 -1.05 -7.64 -9.97
N LYS A 160 -0.98 -8.86 -9.45
CA LYS A 160 0.29 -9.53 -9.10
C LYS A 160 1.30 -9.51 -10.25
N ASP A 161 0.86 -9.75 -11.46
CA ASP A 161 1.71 -9.77 -12.66
C ASP A 161 2.23 -8.38 -13.07
N ASN A 162 1.69 -7.31 -12.48
CA ASN A 162 2.15 -5.93 -12.63
C ASN A 162 2.73 -5.38 -11.31
N GLY A 163 3.34 -6.24 -10.49
CA GLY A 163 3.88 -5.88 -9.18
C GLY A 163 2.84 -5.34 -8.20
N TYR A 164 1.58 -5.82 -8.28
CA TYR A 164 0.43 -5.40 -7.46
C TYR A 164 -0.05 -3.96 -7.71
N VAL A 165 0.37 -3.31 -8.79
CA VAL A 165 0.04 -1.92 -9.10
C VAL A 165 -0.99 -1.83 -10.22
N PHE A 166 -2.07 -1.07 -10.01
CA PHE A 166 -3.11 -0.84 -11.03
C PHE A 166 -2.66 0.15 -12.10
N THR A 167 -1.91 1.16 -11.69
CA THR A 167 -1.44 2.23 -12.57
C THR A 167 -0.38 1.72 -13.54
N ARG A 168 -0.40 2.28 -14.75
CA ARG A 168 0.64 2.09 -15.77
C ARG A 168 1.18 3.45 -16.17
N TYR A 169 2.48 3.52 -16.38
CA TYR A 169 3.09 4.70 -16.99
C TYR A 169 2.88 4.67 -18.50
N VAL A 170 2.37 5.75 -19.04
CA VAL A 170 2.24 5.96 -20.48
C VAL A 170 3.08 7.19 -20.82
N GLU A 171 4.10 7.02 -21.64
CA GLU A 171 4.86 8.16 -22.18
C GLU A 171 3.93 9.03 -23.01
N ARG A 172 4.02 10.36 -22.80
CA ARG A 172 3.24 11.38 -23.52
C ARG A 172 4.16 12.22 -24.39
#